data_27d40c1e7bdd34994990c245a78228f9
#
_entry.id   27d40c1e7bdd34994990c245a78228f9
#
_cell.length_a   1.000
_cell.length_b   1.000
_cell.length_c   1.000
_cell.angle_alpha   90.00
_cell.angle_beta   90.00
_cell.angle_gamma   90.00
#
_symmetry.space_group_name_H-M   'P 1'
#
loop_
_entity.id
_entity.type
_entity.pdbx_description
1 polymer ?
#
loop_
_entity_poly.entity_id
_entity_poly.type
_entity_poly.pdbx_seq_one_letter_code
_entity_poly.pdbx_strand_id
1 'polypeptide(L)'
;MAAPVPFEAYPTGEYLHGTKADLSVGDLITPGVSPNFNTVLSHIYVTQTLDAAAWGAELAVGDRPERIYIVEPTGELEDDPNVTDKRFPGNPTLSFRSTAPVRVVAELTNWEGHSGAQIQGMRDGLAALEEHGENTIID
;
A
#
# COMPACT_ATOMS: atom_id res chain seq x y z
N MET A 1 3.33 22.36 -7.38
CA MET A 1 3.45 20.90 -7.48
C MET A 1 2.13 20.34 -7.98
N ALA A 2 2.20 19.45 -8.96
CA ALA A 2 1.01 18.83 -9.50
C ALA A 2 0.47 17.76 -8.55
N ALA A 3 -0.86 17.66 -8.45
CA ALA A 3 -1.48 16.58 -7.71
C ALA A 3 -1.20 15.23 -8.40
N PRO A 4 -1.10 14.13 -7.65
CA PRO A 4 -0.92 12.82 -8.27
C PRO A 4 -2.12 12.44 -9.14
N VAL A 5 -1.82 11.76 -10.24
CA VAL A 5 -2.85 11.23 -11.13
C VAL A 5 -3.14 9.80 -10.69
N PRO A 6 -4.42 9.44 -10.42
CA PRO A 6 -4.75 8.08 -9.99
C PRO A 6 -4.30 7.04 -11.01
N PHE A 7 -3.78 5.93 -10.50
CA PHE A 7 -3.30 4.77 -11.27
C PHE A 7 -2.13 5.05 -12.20
N GLU A 8 -1.55 6.23 -12.15
CA GLU A 8 -0.34 6.51 -12.91
C GLU A 8 0.86 5.93 -12.18
N ALA A 9 1.70 5.17 -12.89
CA ALA A 9 2.92 4.62 -12.31
C ALA A 9 3.88 5.76 -11.96
N TYR A 10 4.65 5.59 -10.87
CA TYR A 10 5.68 6.55 -10.51
C TYR A 10 6.69 6.65 -11.66
N PRO A 11 7.13 7.88 -12.05
CA PRO A 11 7.91 8.08 -13.27
C PRO A 11 9.19 7.26 -13.41
N THR A 12 9.81 6.89 -12.30
CA THR A 12 11.05 6.10 -12.30
C THR A 12 10.82 4.60 -12.25
N GLY A 13 9.58 4.16 -12.16
CA GLY A 13 9.23 2.75 -11.98
C GLY A 13 9.57 2.21 -10.59
N GLU A 14 9.83 3.08 -9.64
CA GLU A 14 10.17 2.69 -8.28
C GLU A 14 8.98 2.09 -7.53
N TYR A 15 9.29 1.24 -6.55
CA TYR A 15 8.27 0.64 -5.70
C TYR A 15 7.99 1.54 -4.50
N LEU A 16 6.72 1.67 -4.14
CA LEU A 16 6.24 2.52 -3.06
C LEU A 16 5.56 1.68 -1.99
N HIS A 17 5.70 2.10 -0.74
CA HIS A 17 5.02 1.47 0.40
C HIS A 17 4.38 2.56 1.25
N GLY A 18 3.04 2.52 1.35
CA GLY A 18 2.28 3.47 2.18
C GLY A 18 2.08 2.91 3.58
N THR A 19 2.35 3.74 4.59
CA THR A 19 2.29 3.34 5.99
C THR A 19 2.15 4.57 6.89
N LYS A 20 1.90 4.34 8.18
CA LYS A 20 2.01 5.36 9.23
C LYS A 20 3.22 5.15 10.14
N ALA A 21 4.07 4.19 9.82
CA ALA A 21 5.29 3.95 10.56
C ALA A 21 6.35 5.01 10.25
N ASP A 22 7.09 5.44 11.27
CA ASP A 22 8.21 6.37 11.12
C ASP A 22 9.49 5.57 10.91
N LEU A 23 9.92 5.47 9.66
CA LEU A 23 11.06 4.65 9.26
C LEU A 23 12.20 5.53 8.73
N SER A 24 13.41 5.01 8.81
CA SER A 24 14.62 5.67 8.32
C SER A 24 15.15 4.98 7.07
N VAL A 25 15.89 5.73 6.27
CA VAL A 25 16.60 5.16 5.12
C VAL A 25 17.51 4.02 5.59
N GLY A 26 17.43 2.89 4.90
CA GLY A 26 18.15 1.68 5.25
C GLY A 26 17.36 0.69 6.10
N ASP A 27 16.26 1.11 6.70
CA ASP A 27 15.40 0.20 7.46
C ASP A 27 14.81 -0.87 6.55
N LEU A 28 14.64 -2.07 7.09
CA LEU A 28 13.96 -3.17 6.40
C LEU A 28 12.53 -3.27 6.89
N ILE A 29 11.59 -3.34 5.95
CA ILE A 29 10.19 -3.62 6.25
C ILE A 29 9.99 -5.11 5.99
N THR A 30 9.67 -5.85 7.05
CA THR A 30 9.55 -7.31 6.99
C THR A 30 8.10 -7.74 7.06
N PRO A 31 7.73 -8.87 6.44
CA PRO A 31 6.43 -9.48 6.69
C PRO A 31 6.24 -9.78 8.18
N GLY A 32 5.01 -9.71 8.66
CA GLY A 32 4.73 -9.96 10.05
C GLY A 32 3.27 -9.68 10.41
N VAL A 33 3.03 -9.38 11.68
CA VAL A 33 1.69 -9.06 12.17
C VAL A 33 1.23 -7.73 11.54
N SER A 34 0.07 -7.77 10.88
CA SER A 34 -0.56 -6.58 10.34
C SER A 34 -1.58 -6.04 11.35
N PRO A 35 -1.41 -4.82 11.87
CA PRO A 35 -2.43 -4.23 12.75
C PRO A 35 -3.74 -3.96 12.01
N ASN A 36 -3.70 -3.84 10.67
CA ASN A 36 -4.91 -3.60 9.87
C ASN A 36 -5.82 -4.83 9.79
N PHE A 37 -5.24 -6.02 9.84
CA PHE A 37 -5.96 -7.28 9.64
C PHE A 37 -5.93 -8.19 10.86
N ASN A 38 -5.24 -7.79 11.93
CA ASN A 38 -5.07 -8.57 13.16
C ASN A 38 -4.63 -10.01 12.88
N THR A 39 -3.69 -10.17 11.95
CA THR A 39 -3.20 -11.46 11.51
C THR A 39 -1.71 -11.38 11.18
N VAL A 40 -1.05 -12.53 11.15
CA VAL A 40 0.33 -12.63 10.68
C VAL A 40 0.32 -12.76 9.17
N LEU A 41 1.02 -11.85 8.50
CA LEU A 41 1.17 -11.88 7.05
C LEU A 41 2.54 -12.45 6.68
N SER A 42 2.58 -13.27 5.63
CA SER A 42 3.81 -13.86 5.12
C SER A 42 4.46 -13.01 4.02
N HIS A 43 3.78 -11.97 3.57
CA HIS A 43 4.25 -11.09 2.49
C HIS A 43 4.27 -9.64 2.93
N ILE A 44 5.18 -8.88 2.32
CA ILE A 44 5.14 -7.42 2.33
C ILE A 44 4.59 -6.93 0.99
N TYR A 45 3.79 -5.87 1.02
CA TYR A 45 3.06 -5.37 -0.16
C TYR A 45 3.61 -4.02 -0.58
N VAL A 46 3.82 -3.85 -1.89
CA VAL A 46 4.32 -2.62 -2.50
C VAL A 46 3.52 -2.32 -3.77
N THR A 47 3.62 -1.08 -4.26
CA THR A 47 2.95 -0.67 -5.49
C THR A 47 3.82 0.30 -6.26
N GLN A 48 3.61 0.39 -7.58
CA GLN A 48 4.27 1.39 -8.43
C GLN A 48 3.34 2.57 -8.76
N THR A 49 2.12 2.61 -8.21
CA THR A 49 1.21 3.74 -8.40
C THR A 49 1.12 4.57 -7.12
N LEU A 50 1.18 5.90 -7.29
CA LEU A 50 1.10 6.81 -6.16
C LEU A 50 -0.27 6.74 -5.48
N ASP A 51 -1.35 6.60 -6.26
CA ASP A 51 -2.70 6.52 -5.72
C ASP A 51 -2.86 5.33 -4.77
N ALA A 52 -2.39 4.14 -5.17
CA ALA A 52 -2.47 2.96 -4.33
C ALA A 52 -1.62 3.10 -3.06
N ALA A 53 -0.42 3.70 -3.16
CA ALA A 53 0.42 3.95 -2.00
C ALA A 53 -0.22 4.94 -1.03
N ALA A 54 -0.86 5.99 -1.55
CA ALA A 54 -1.60 6.96 -0.73
C ALA A 54 -2.74 6.28 0.03
N TRP A 55 -3.54 5.45 -0.63
CA TRP A 55 -4.58 4.68 0.05
C TRP A 55 -3.99 3.78 1.14
N GLY A 56 -2.88 3.11 0.87
CA GLY A 56 -2.21 2.27 1.86
C GLY A 56 -1.82 3.04 3.11
N ALA A 57 -1.26 4.24 2.94
CA ALA A 57 -0.88 5.11 4.05
C ALA A 57 -2.09 5.65 4.82
N GLU A 58 -3.12 6.09 4.10
CA GLU A 58 -4.31 6.71 4.68
C GLU A 58 -5.18 5.72 5.44
N LEU A 59 -5.26 4.49 4.98
CA LEU A 59 -6.07 3.44 5.60
C LEU A 59 -5.30 2.65 6.66
N ALA A 60 -4.01 2.85 6.82
CA ALA A 60 -3.21 2.19 7.84
C ALA A 60 -3.72 2.53 9.24
N VAL A 61 -3.65 1.55 10.15
CA VAL A 61 -4.04 1.75 11.54
C VAL A 61 -2.99 2.60 12.26
N GLY A 62 -3.44 3.57 13.02
CA GLY A 62 -2.59 4.44 13.82
C GLY A 62 -2.99 5.91 13.70
N ASP A 63 -2.44 6.74 14.57
CA ASP A 63 -2.71 8.17 14.63
C ASP A 63 -1.52 9.04 14.18
N ARG A 64 -0.43 8.38 13.72
CA ARG A 64 0.73 9.08 13.17
C ARG A 64 0.43 9.59 11.76
N PRO A 65 1.21 10.57 11.25
CA PRO A 65 1.04 11.06 9.89
C PRO A 65 1.24 9.95 8.86
N GLU A 66 0.47 10.01 7.79
CA GLU A 66 0.60 9.12 6.63
C GLU A 66 1.94 9.36 5.94
N ARG A 67 2.62 8.28 5.58
CA ARG A 67 3.93 8.32 4.92
C ARG A 67 3.97 7.39 3.74
N ILE A 68 4.72 7.77 2.72
CA ILE A 68 5.03 6.91 1.58
C ILE A 68 6.54 6.83 1.46
N TYR A 69 7.05 5.61 1.45
CA TYR A 69 8.47 5.35 1.26
C TYR A 69 8.73 4.78 -0.12
N ILE A 70 9.83 5.20 -0.72
CA ILE A 70 10.39 4.52 -1.88
C ILE A 70 11.20 3.36 -1.33
N VAL A 71 10.94 2.15 -1.81
CA VAL A 71 11.54 0.95 -1.27
C VAL A 71 12.19 0.12 -2.37
N GLU A 72 13.17 -0.69 -1.97
CA GLU A 72 13.88 -1.60 -2.84
C GLU A 72 13.60 -3.03 -2.40
N PRO A 73 13.06 -3.89 -3.29
CA PRO A 73 12.87 -5.30 -2.97
C PRO A 73 14.22 -5.99 -2.74
N THR A 74 14.26 -6.92 -1.79
CA THR A 74 15.44 -7.76 -1.56
C THR A 74 15.26 -9.19 -2.06
N GLY A 75 14.10 -9.51 -2.62
CA GLY A 75 13.77 -10.81 -3.20
C GLY A 75 12.77 -10.67 -4.33
N GLU A 76 12.24 -11.79 -4.78
CA GLU A 76 11.29 -11.80 -5.88
C GLU A 76 9.95 -11.18 -5.51
N LEU A 77 9.35 -10.48 -6.46
CA LEU A 77 8.01 -9.93 -6.37
C LEU A 77 7.06 -10.77 -7.22
N GLU A 78 5.81 -10.87 -6.78
CA GLU A 78 4.72 -11.41 -7.57
C GLU A 78 3.53 -10.46 -7.52
N ASP A 79 2.60 -10.57 -8.47
CA ASP A 79 1.40 -9.76 -8.49
C ASP A 79 0.61 -9.95 -7.19
N ASP A 80 0.11 -8.84 -6.63
CA ASP A 80 -0.73 -8.90 -5.45
C ASP A 80 -2.10 -9.49 -5.82
N PRO A 81 -2.45 -10.69 -5.31
CA PRO A 81 -3.71 -11.35 -5.68
C PRO A 81 -4.95 -10.62 -5.16
N ASN A 82 -4.78 -9.68 -4.24
CA ASN A 82 -5.91 -8.91 -3.69
C ASN A 82 -6.47 -7.91 -4.71
N VAL A 83 -5.68 -7.51 -5.71
CA VAL A 83 -6.07 -6.51 -6.72
C VAL A 83 -5.91 -7.02 -8.15
N THR A 84 -5.21 -8.12 -8.38
CA THR A 84 -4.98 -8.67 -9.72
C THR A 84 -6.21 -9.44 -10.19
N ASP A 85 -6.68 -9.15 -11.41
CA ASP A 85 -7.85 -9.78 -12.04
C ASP A 85 -9.11 -9.73 -11.17
N LYS A 86 -9.30 -8.65 -10.42
CA LYS A 86 -10.49 -8.47 -9.59
C LYS A 86 -11.55 -7.67 -10.33
N ARG A 87 -11.60 -6.35 -10.12
CA ARG A 87 -12.58 -5.49 -10.79
C ARG A 87 -12.28 -5.34 -12.27
N PHE A 88 -11.00 -5.32 -12.62
CA PHE A 88 -10.51 -5.22 -14.00
C PHE A 88 -9.48 -6.30 -14.27
N PRO A 89 -9.28 -6.72 -15.55
CA PRO A 89 -8.23 -7.67 -15.89
C PRO A 89 -6.84 -7.11 -15.58
N GLY A 90 -5.92 -7.98 -15.20
CA GLY A 90 -4.53 -7.64 -14.93
C GLY A 90 -4.32 -7.01 -13.56
N ASN A 91 -3.24 -6.27 -13.42
CA ASN A 91 -2.82 -5.61 -12.19
C ASN A 91 -2.81 -4.08 -12.40
N PRO A 92 -4.00 -3.43 -12.39
CA PRO A 92 -4.12 -2.03 -12.78
C PRO A 92 -3.44 -1.06 -11.82
N THR A 93 -3.29 -1.42 -10.54
CA THR A 93 -2.61 -0.59 -9.56
C THR A 93 -1.12 -0.89 -9.46
N LEU A 94 -0.60 -1.81 -10.28
CA LEU A 94 0.79 -2.25 -10.26
C LEU A 94 1.25 -2.58 -8.84
N SER A 95 0.46 -3.41 -8.17
CA SER A 95 0.71 -3.85 -6.80
C SER A 95 1.32 -5.23 -6.78
N PHE A 96 2.30 -5.42 -5.89
CA PHE A 96 3.10 -6.64 -5.82
C PHE A 96 3.30 -7.03 -4.37
N ARG A 97 3.72 -8.27 -4.16
CA ARG A 97 4.06 -8.77 -2.82
C ARG A 97 5.33 -9.60 -2.86
N SER A 98 6.00 -9.72 -1.71
CA SER A 98 7.19 -10.53 -1.56
C SER A 98 7.25 -11.16 -0.18
N THR A 99 7.82 -12.35 -0.10
CA THR A 99 8.14 -12.98 1.19
C THR A 99 9.45 -12.45 1.77
N ALA A 100 10.24 -11.74 0.98
CA ALA A 100 11.48 -11.12 1.42
C ALA A 100 11.22 -9.68 1.87
N PRO A 101 12.04 -9.13 2.78
CA PRO A 101 11.91 -7.74 3.20
C PRO A 101 12.14 -6.76 2.04
N VAL A 102 11.65 -5.53 2.20
CA VAL A 102 12.01 -4.41 1.33
C VAL A 102 12.78 -3.38 2.13
N ARG A 103 13.74 -2.71 1.49
CA ARG A 103 14.58 -1.71 2.13
C ARG A 103 14.07 -0.31 1.81
N VAL A 104 13.99 0.53 2.83
CA VAL A 104 13.64 1.95 2.66
C VAL A 104 14.83 2.66 2.00
N VAL A 105 14.58 3.27 0.84
CA VAL A 105 15.57 4.03 0.07
C VAL A 105 15.41 5.53 0.32
N ALA A 106 14.18 6.00 0.38
CA ALA A 106 13.84 7.41 0.59
C ALA A 106 12.41 7.54 1.06
N GLU A 107 12.06 8.70 1.59
CA GLU A 107 10.67 9.04 1.86
C GLU A 107 10.17 9.98 0.76
N LEU A 108 8.98 9.66 0.21
CA LEU A 108 8.32 10.53 -0.76
C LEU A 108 7.48 11.55 0.01
N THR A 109 7.86 12.83 -0.07
CA THR A 109 7.24 13.88 0.77
C THR A 109 6.30 14.81 0.00
N ASN A 110 6.42 14.87 -1.33
CA ASN A 110 5.65 15.77 -2.17
C ASN A 110 4.47 15.05 -2.82
N TRP A 111 3.50 14.64 -2.01
CA TRP A 111 2.32 13.96 -2.54
C TRP A 111 1.07 14.52 -1.88
N GLU A 112 -0.04 14.42 -2.61
CA GLU A 112 -1.35 14.85 -2.15
C GLU A 112 -2.19 13.62 -1.82
N GLY A 113 -2.81 13.62 -0.64
CA GLY A 113 -3.70 12.55 -0.23
C GLY A 113 -5.11 12.71 -0.80
N HIS A 114 -5.95 11.72 -0.52
CA HIS A 114 -7.37 11.79 -0.85
C HIS A 114 -8.08 12.73 0.15
N SER A 115 -9.24 13.24 -0.25
CA SER A 115 -10.03 14.09 0.64
C SER A 115 -10.58 13.29 1.82
N GLY A 116 -10.93 13.98 2.91
CA GLY A 116 -11.57 13.33 4.05
C GLY A 116 -12.84 12.58 3.67
N ALA A 117 -13.64 13.13 2.75
CA ALA A 117 -14.85 12.47 2.26
C ALA A 117 -14.53 11.19 1.48
N GLN A 118 -13.49 11.20 0.66
CA GLN A 118 -13.06 10.01 -0.07
C GLN A 118 -12.56 8.92 0.89
N ILE A 119 -11.76 9.30 1.87
CA ILE A 119 -11.25 8.36 2.88
C ILE A 119 -12.41 7.76 3.67
N GLN A 120 -13.36 8.57 4.12
CA GLN A 120 -14.52 8.08 4.86
C GLN A 120 -15.36 7.13 4.02
N GLY A 121 -15.58 7.46 2.74
CA GLY A 121 -16.30 6.59 1.82
C GLY A 121 -15.62 5.24 1.64
N MET A 122 -14.30 5.22 1.55
CA MET A 122 -13.53 3.97 1.46
C MET A 122 -13.66 3.15 2.75
N ARG A 123 -13.56 3.80 3.92
CA ARG A 123 -13.71 3.11 5.21
C ARG A 123 -15.10 2.51 5.36
N ASP A 124 -16.15 3.23 4.94
CA ASP A 124 -17.51 2.75 4.99
C ASP A 124 -17.71 1.53 4.08
N GLY A 125 -17.12 1.57 2.88
CA GLY A 125 -17.14 0.46 1.94
C GLY A 125 -16.45 -0.79 2.49
N LEU A 126 -15.28 -0.61 3.11
CA LEU A 126 -14.56 -1.72 3.74
C LEU A 126 -15.33 -2.31 4.91
N ALA A 127 -15.98 -1.48 5.73
CA ALA A 127 -16.82 -1.94 6.83
C ALA A 127 -17.99 -2.78 6.33
N ALA A 128 -18.62 -2.36 5.22
CA ALA A 128 -19.71 -3.12 4.61
C ALA A 128 -19.24 -4.48 4.10
N LEU A 129 -18.06 -4.54 3.50
CA LEU A 129 -17.45 -5.82 3.06
C LEU A 129 -17.15 -6.72 4.25
N GLU A 130 -16.69 -6.16 5.36
CA GLU A 130 -16.42 -6.92 6.58
C GLU A 130 -17.68 -7.54 7.14
N GLU A 131 -18.82 -6.82 7.15
CA GLU A 131 -20.10 -7.35 7.58
C GLU A 131 -20.54 -8.55 6.76
N HIS A 132 -20.18 -8.60 5.49
CA HIS A 132 -20.50 -9.72 4.59
C HIS A 132 -19.39 -10.76 4.51
N GLY A 133 -18.30 -10.60 5.26
CA GLY A 133 -17.16 -11.51 5.24
C GLY A 133 -16.35 -11.46 3.95
N GLU A 134 -16.41 -10.36 3.21
CA GLU A 134 -15.81 -10.22 1.88
C GLU A 134 -14.49 -9.45 1.88
N ASN A 135 -14.00 -9.04 3.04
CA ASN A 135 -12.77 -8.28 3.16
C ASN A 135 -11.53 -9.12 3.50
N THR A 136 -11.61 -10.43 3.32
CA THR A 136 -10.48 -11.33 3.62
C THR A 136 -9.31 -11.03 2.69
N ILE A 137 -8.14 -10.78 3.28
CA ILE A 137 -6.92 -10.60 2.51
C ILE A 137 -6.36 -11.95 2.07
N ILE A 138 -5.88 -12.00 0.85
CA ILE A 138 -5.16 -13.16 0.29
C ILE A 138 -3.67 -12.94 0.57
N ASP A 139 -3.10 -13.78 1.38
CA ASP A 139 -1.68 -13.67 1.73
C ASP A 139 -0.86 -14.86 1.24
#